data_7a8d1261b89a4009e971ace9cef346e5
#
_entry.id   7a8d1261b89a4009e971ace9cef346e5
#
_cell.length_a   1.000
_cell.length_b   1.000
_cell.length_c   1.000
_cell.angle_alpha   90.00
_cell.angle_beta   90.00
_cell.angle_gamma   90.00
#
_symmetry.space_group_name_H-M   'P 1'
#
loop_
_entity.id
_entity.type
_entity.pdbx_description
1 polymer ?
#
loop_
_entity_poly.entity_id
_entity_poly.type
_entity_poly.pdbx_seq_one_letter_code
_entity_poly.pdbx_strand_id
1 'polypeptide(L)'
;MVLFGMLFLSLSELFAQDYATKIGKCTEYEMKMTACPFDSIAEAMVLYDIGTLSIQVINDSYKYVYERKTKIKVFTKAGIDQAEFVIPYYKGDNGYERVTGLKGNTYNLVNGKIVATSLDSKNAFEEKKSDHWYNKKFAMPDVKEGSVFDISYTITSPYLMVLPTWDFQSDIPILYSEYKVTTNPHFEYAHSLTGGGFYDDYQKYDDNGEVTYINLIPYHDAVEKFVMKNIPAFRDESYITSSKDYMRRLHFQLTTYKQSNGFREDLVSTWSKLCQELLDSDSFGGYMKSCQRDGKDIVQILTLMSDSSTLSKAKKIDRYLKSNYSYNGDESYMAGKTLKEVSLEKSGSAAQLNLMAVGYFRAAGFQA
;
A
#
# COMPACT_ATOMS: atom_id res chain seq x y z
N MET A 1 -33.09 35.61 -37.20
CA MET A 1 -31.83 34.84 -37.00
C MET A 1 -31.80 34.49 -35.51
N VAL A 2 -32.33 33.31 -35.15
CA VAL A 2 -32.49 32.88 -33.78
C VAL A 2 -31.31 31.96 -33.47
N LEU A 3 -30.46 32.36 -32.52
CA LEU A 3 -29.34 31.57 -32.03
C LEU A 3 -29.87 30.47 -31.08
N PHE A 4 -29.82 29.21 -31.50
CA PHE A 4 -30.03 28.07 -30.64
C PHE A 4 -28.74 27.84 -29.86
N GLY A 5 -28.69 28.30 -28.61
CA GLY A 5 -27.64 27.93 -27.66
C GLY A 5 -27.86 26.48 -27.20
N MET A 6 -27.03 25.54 -27.66
CA MET A 6 -26.97 24.19 -27.13
C MET A 6 -26.36 24.23 -25.72
N LEU A 7 -27.22 24.05 -24.73
CA LEU A 7 -26.84 23.83 -23.34
C LEU A 7 -26.33 22.39 -23.21
N PHE A 8 -25.01 22.14 -23.36
CA PHE A 8 -24.37 20.92 -22.91
C PHE A 8 -24.25 20.98 -21.38
N LEU A 9 -25.32 20.63 -20.69
CA LEU A 9 -25.22 20.26 -19.28
C LEU A 9 -24.45 18.95 -19.21
N SER A 10 -23.26 19.02 -18.64
CA SER A 10 -22.43 17.84 -18.39
C SER A 10 -23.17 16.90 -17.43
N LEU A 11 -23.66 15.79 -17.95
CA LEU A 11 -24.28 14.69 -17.20
C LEU A 11 -23.33 14.01 -16.19
N SER A 12 -22.07 14.47 -16.11
CA SER A 12 -21.03 13.88 -15.26
C SER A 12 -21.18 14.19 -13.76
N GLU A 13 -21.86 15.26 -13.38
CA GLU A 13 -21.95 15.64 -11.96
C GLU A 13 -23.05 14.89 -11.17
N LEU A 14 -24.05 14.33 -11.85
CA LEU A 14 -25.13 13.61 -11.17
C LEU A 14 -24.74 12.20 -10.69
N PHE A 15 -23.64 11.62 -11.20
CA PHE A 15 -23.27 10.24 -10.90
C PHE A 15 -22.38 10.06 -9.67
N ALA A 16 -21.56 11.05 -9.31
CA ALA A 16 -20.59 10.94 -8.23
C ALA A 16 -21.23 10.90 -6.83
N GLN A 17 -22.36 11.55 -6.63
CA GLN A 17 -23.03 11.64 -5.33
C GLN A 17 -23.77 10.37 -4.91
N ASP A 18 -24.19 9.52 -5.85
CA ASP A 18 -24.98 8.31 -5.57
C ASP A 18 -24.11 7.06 -5.29
N TYR A 19 -22.85 7.05 -5.71
CA TYR A 19 -21.94 5.92 -5.51
C TYR A 19 -21.36 5.84 -4.09
N ALA A 20 -21.18 6.98 -3.43
CA ALA A 20 -20.44 7.07 -2.16
C ALA A 20 -21.11 6.38 -0.96
N THR A 21 -22.37 5.95 -1.06
CA THR A 21 -23.15 5.57 0.12
C THR A 21 -23.73 4.16 0.12
N LYS A 22 -23.68 3.39 -0.98
CA LYS A 22 -24.52 2.17 -1.08
C LYS A 22 -23.76 0.94 -1.63
N ILE A 23 -22.96 0.29 -0.78
CA ILE A 23 -22.64 -1.13 -0.99
C ILE A 23 -23.90 -1.96 -0.84
N GLY A 24 -24.04 -2.99 -1.63
CA GLY A 24 -25.20 -3.89 -1.61
C GLY A 24 -26.31 -3.50 -2.58
N LYS A 25 -26.07 -2.54 -3.49
CA LYS A 25 -27.03 -2.15 -4.54
C LYS A 25 -26.35 -2.07 -5.90
N CYS A 26 -27.02 -2.55 -6.93
CA CYS A 26 -26.60 -2.41 -8.32
C CYS A 26 -27.74 -1.82 -9.13
N THR A 27 -27.44 -0.81 -9.95
CA THR A 27 -28.43 -0.14 -10.81
C THR A 27 -28.56 -0.85 -12.16
N GLU A 28 -29.68 -0.66 -12.84
CA GLU A 28 -29.82 -1.15 -14.22
C GLU A 28 -28.81 -0.52 -15.18
N TYR A 29 -28.42 0.74 -14.93
CA TYR A 29 -27.41 1.43 -15.73
C TYR A 29 -26.04 0.72 -15.61
N GLU A 30 -25.59 0.42 -14.40
CA GLU A 30 -24.35 -0.31 -14.15
C GLU A 30 -24.37 -1.70 -14.82
N MET A 31 -25.51 -2.40 -14.72
CA MET A 31 -25.65 -3.72 -15.34
C MET A 31 -25.62 -3.67 -16.86
N LYS A 32 -26.23 -2.66 -17.48
CA LYS A 32 -26.33 -2.52 -18.95
C LYS A 32 -25.08 -1.90 -19.59
N MET A 33 -24.13 -1.43 -18.81
CA MET A 33 -22.88 -0.88 -19.30
C MET A 33 -22.06 -1.99 -20.01
N THR A 34 -21.66 -1.74 -21.26
CA THR A 34 -20.96 -2.74 -22.10
C THR A 34 -19.49 -2.42 -22.35
N ALA A 35 -19.05 -1.20 -22.06
CA ALA A 35 -17.67 -0.78 -22.23
C ALA A 35 -17.35 0.41 -21.29
N CYS A 36 -16.07 0.63 -21.02
CA CYS A 36 -15.60 1.83 -20.35
C CYS A 36 -15.72 3.05 -21.27
N PRO A 37 -16.34 4.19 -20.84
CA PRO A 37 -16.55 5.35 -21.70
C PRO A 37 -15.29 6.07 -22.16
N PHE A 38 -14.15 5.85 -21.49
CA PHE A 38 -12.87 6.51 -21.78
C PHE A 38 -11.72 5.52 -22.05
N ASP A 39 -12.00 4.21 -22.07
CA ASP A 39 -11.05 3.15 -22.45
C ASP A 39 -11.80 1.96 -23.10
N SER A 40 -11.94 2.00 -24.42
CA SER A 40 -12.74 1.03 -25.17
C SER A 40 -12.19 -0.39 -25.18
N ILE A 41 -10.94 -0.60 -24.77
CA ILE A 41 -10.30 -1.92 -24.70
C ILE A 41 -10.24 -2.48 -23.27
N ALA A 42 -10.82 -1.77 -22.31
CA ALA A 42 -10.84 -2.21 -20.93
C ALA A 42 -11.64 -3.50 -20.75
N GLU A 43 -11.07 -4.46 -20.07
CA GLU A 43 -11.68 -5.76 -19.77
C GLU A 43 -12.65 -5.68 -18.58
N ALA A 44 -12.39 -4.75 -17.67
CA ALA A 44 -13.21 -4.38 -16.53
C ALA A 44 -12.99 -2.90 -16.20
N MET A 45 -13.81 -2.32 -15.35
CA MET A 45 -13.67 -0.94 -14.85
C MET A 45 -14.09 -0.86 -13.39
N VAL A 46 -13.31 -0.16 -12.59
CA VAL A 46 -13.71 0.25 -11.24
C VAL A 46 -14.73 1.38 -11.38
N LEU A 47 -15.97 1.15 -10.97
CA LEU A 47 -17.03 2.16 -10.98
C LEU A 47 -16.80 3.19 -9.87
N TYR A 48 -16.42 2.72 -8.68
CA TYR A 48 -15.90 3.56 -7.60
C TYR A 48 -14.93 2.78 -6.71
N ASP A 49 -13.96 3.49 -6.16
CA ASP A 49 -13.07 3.04 -5.11
C ASP A 49 -12.99 4.12 -4.05
N ILE A 50 -13.50 3.83 -2.85
CA ILE A 50 -13.64 4.81 -1.77
C ILE A 50 -12.97 4.27 -0.52
N GLY A 51 -11.99 5.03 -0.04
CA GLY A 51 -11.29 4.80 1.22
C GLY A 51 -11.63 5.85 2.25
N THR A 52 -11.88 5.43 3.47
CA THR A 52 -11.95 6.33 4.63
C THR A 52 -10.98 5.85 5.69
N LEU A 53 -10.20 6.76 6.24
CA LEU A 53 -9.30 6.50 7.35
C LEU A 53 -9.57 7.49 8.46
N SER A 54 -9.63 7.02 9.70
CA SER A 54 -9.67 7.88 10.89
C SER A 54 -8.75 7.33 11.97
N ILE A 55 -8.09 8.23 12.71
CA ILE A 55 -7.31 7.87 13.89
C ILE A 55 -8.23 7.98 15.12
N GLN A 56 -8.40 6.87 15.82
CA GLN A 56 -9.34 6.74 16.94
C GLN A 56 -8.63 6.16 18.17
N VAL A 57 -9.15 6.45 19.37
CA VAL A 57 -8.73 5.76 20.59
C VAL A 57 -9.54 4.48 20.75
N ILE A 58 -8.87 3.34 20.71
CA ILE A 58 -9.46 2.01 20.87
C ILE A 58 -8.67 1.25 21.93
N ASN A 59 -9.33 0.88 23.04
CA ASN A 59 -8.72 0.25 24.20
C ASN A 59 -7.48 1.04 24.70
N ASP A 60 -7.70 2.31 25.00
CA ASP A 60 -6.70 3.26 25.52
C ASP A 60 -5.45 3.46 24.64
N SER A 61 -5.55 3.14 23.36
CA SER A 61 -4.45 3.28 22.41
C SER A 61 -4.95 3.90 21.10
N TYR A 62 -4.16 4.80 20.53
CA TYR A 62 -4.45 5.32 19.20
C TYR A 62 -4.27 4.22 18.15
N LYS A 63 -5.26 4.10 17.26
CA LYS A 63 -5.24 3.20 16.11
C LYS A 63 -5.86 3.91 14.92
N TYR A 64 -5.40 3.59 13.72
CA TYR A 64 -6.20 3.96 12.58
C TYR A 64 -7.25 2.89 12.28
N VAL A 65 -8.41 3.34 11.83
CA VAL A 65 -9.47 2.52 11.25
C VAL A 65 -9.60 2.92 9.79
N TYR A 66 -9.27 1.99 8.90
CA TYR A 66 -9.33 2.17 7.46
C TYR A 66 -10.44 1.31 6.89
N GLU A 67 -11.43 1.91 6.25
CA GLU A 67 -12.49 1.23 5.51
C GLU A 67 -12.29 1.46 4.01
N ARG A 68 -12.39 0.39 3.21
CA ARG A 68 -12.41 0.48 1.75
C ARG A 68 -13.68 -0.11 1.20
N LYS A 69 -14.25 0.57 0.19
CA LYS A 69 -15.41 0.17 -0.59
C LYS A 69 -15.07 0.29 -2.05
N THR A 70 -15.15 -0.81 -2.79
CA THR A 70 -14.92 -0.78 -4.24
C THR A 70 -16.02 -1.53 -4.97
N LYS A 71 -16.35 -1.05 -6.17
CA LYS A 71 -17.30 -1.69 -7.08
C LYS A 71 -16.69 -1.78 -8.47
N ILE A 72 -16.82 -2.95 -9.08
CA ILE A 72 -16.21 -3.26 -10.37
C ILE A 72 -17.26 -3.79 -11.34
N LYS A 73 -17.23 -3.29 -12.58
CA LYS A 73 -17.96 -3.81 -13.74
C LYS A 73 -17.01 -4.63 -14.59
N VAL A 74 -17.42 -5.85 -14.90
CA VAL A 74 -16.72 -6.77 -15.82
C VAL A 74 -17.31 -6.62 -17.21
N PHE A 75 -16.47 -6.41 -18.23
CA PHE A 75 -16.91 -6.28 -19.62
C PHE A 75 -16.66 -7.55 -20.43
N THR A 76 -15.54 -8.22 -20.18
CA THR A 76 -15.09 -9.41 -20.94
C THR A 76 -14.72 -10.56 -20.01
N LYS A 77 -14.49 -11.74 -20.57
CA LYS A 77 -14.03 -12.91 -19.80
C LYS A 77 -12.69 -12.66 -19.09
N ALA A 78 -11.77 -11.91 -19.71
CA ALA A 78 -10.48 -11.59 -19.09
C ALA A 78 -10.64 -10.71 -17.86
N GLY A 79 -11.66 -9.83 -17.81
CA GLY A 79 -11.95 -9.02 -16.64
C GLY A 79 -12.46 -9.81 -15.42
N ILE A 80 -12.73 -11.11 -15.52
CA ILE A 80 -13.15 -11.97 -14.41
C ILE A 80 -12.02 -12.09 -13.37
N ASP A 81 -10.76 -12.00 -13.78
CA ASP A 81 -9.59 -12.07 -12.90
C ASP A 81 -9.60 -10.96 -11.82
N GLN A 82 -10.30 -9.86 -12.08
CA GLN A 82 -10.52 -8.79 -11.10
C GLN A 82 -11.40 -9.20 -9.89
N ALA A 83 -12.00 -10.39 -9.94
CA ALA A 83 -12.77 -10.95 -8.83
C ALA A 83 -11.92 -11.57 -7.71
N GLU A 84 -10.63 -11.75 -7.92
CA GLU A 84 -9.69 -12.26 -6.93
C GLU A 84 -9.08 -11.11 -6.11
N PHE A 85 -9.21 -11.21 -4.79
CA PHE A 85 -8.75 -10.17 -3.87
C PHE A 85 -7.67 -10.68 -2.94
N VAL A 86 -6.67 -9.81 -2.73
CA VAL A 86 -5.60 -10.00 -1.76
C VAL A 86 -5.52 -8.76 -0.88
N ILE A 87 -5.82 -8.90 0.41
CA ILE A 87 -5.69 -7.82 1.40
C ILE A 87 -4.46 -8.13 2.25
N PRO A 88 -3.33 -7.42 2.04
CA PRO A 88 -2.16 -7.57 2.88
C PRO A 88 -2.40 -6.91 4.24
N TYR A 89 -1.84 -7.50 5.30
CA TYR A 89 -1.86 -6.94 6.64
C TYR A 89 -0.67 -7.45 7.46
N TYR A 90 -0.29 -6.67 8.47
CA TYR A 90 0.93 -6.88 9.25
C TYR A 90 0.63 -7.45 10.65
N LYS A 91 1.40 -8.45 11.07
CA LYS A 91 1.41 -8.99 12.44
C LYS A 91 2.83 -8.90 13.00
N GLY A 92 3.10 -7.89 13.80
CA GLY A 92 4.39 -7.71 14.47
C GLY A 92 4.33 -8.10 15.96
N ASP A 93 5.47 -8.07 16.60
CA ASP A 93 5.62 -8.43 18.02
C ASP A 93 4.90 -7.45 18.96
N ASN A 94 4.81 -6.17 18.58
CA ASN A 94 4.22 -5.09 19.36
C ASN A 94 2.78 -4.76 18.97
N GLY A 95 2.12 -5.63 18.22
CA GLY A 95 0.75 -5.43 17.77
C GLY A 95 0.49 -6.03 16.40
N TYR A 96 -0.77 -6.04 15.99
CA TYR A 96 -1.17 -6.60 14.72
C TYR A 96 -2.35 -5.85 14.12
N GLU A 97 -2.35 -5.82 12.81
CA GLU A 97 -3.49 -5.34 12.03
C GLU A 97 -4.59 -6.38 11.99
N ARG A 98 -5.83 -5.92 11.95
CA ARG A 98 -7.01 -6.79 11.86
C ARG A 98 -7.84 -6.42 10.64
N VAL A 99 -8.06 -7.38 9.77
CA VAL A 99 -8.99 -7.28 8.65
C VAL A 99 -10.35 -7.83 9.08
N THR A 100 -11.35 -6.96 9.17
CA THR A 100 -12.72 -7.27 9.65
C THR A 100 -13.77 -6.73 8.68
N GLY A 101 -15.03 -7.03 8.92
CA GLY A 101 -16.15 -6.44 8.19
C GLY A 101 -16.19 -6.79 6.70
N LEU A 102 -15.51 -7.87 6.27
CA LEU A 102 -15.52 -8.29 4.88
C LEU A 102 -16.93 -8.64 4.43
N LYS A 103 -17.43 -7.91 3.42
CA LYS A 103 -18.72 -8.09 2.76
C LYS A 103 -18.53 -7.89 1.27
N GLY A 104 -19.38 -8.53 0.48
CA GLY A 104 -19.39 -8.34 -0.97
C GLY A 104 -20.62 -8.97 -1.60
N ASN A 105 -20.98 -8.49 -2.78
CA ASN A 105 -22.06 -9.04 -3.58
C ASN A 105 -21.67 -9.02 -5.05
N THR A 106 -22.03 -10.06 -5.76
CA THR A 106 -21.96 -10.12 -7.22
C THR A 106 -23.38 -10.01 -7.76
N TYR A 107 -23.57 -9.15 -8.74
CA TYR A 107 -24.85 -8.90 -9.41
C TYR A 107 -24.77 -9.42 -10.83
N ASN A 108 -25.77 -10.22 -11.19
CA ASN A 108 -25.93 -10.79 -12.52
C ASN A 108 -27.32 -10.53 -13.07
N LEU A 109 -27.44 -10.38 -14.38
CA LEU A 109 -28.73 -10.29 -15.05
C LEU A 109 -29.21 -11.70 -15.39
N VAL A 110 -30.32 -12.14 -14.76
CA VAL A 110 -30.93 -13.43 -14.97
C VAL A 110 -32.39 -13.21 -15.38
N ASN A 111 -32.78 -13.62 -16.59
CA ASN A 111 -34.13 -13.42 -17.14
C ASN A 111 -34.61 -11.95 -17.01
N GLY A 112 -33.73 -11.00 -17.29
CA GLY A 112 -34.04 -9.57 -17.24
C GLY A 112 -34.11 -8.97 -15.83
N LYS A 113 -33.81 -9.73 -14.77
CA LYS A 113 -33.78 -9.25 -13.37
C LYS A 113 -32.39 -9.29 -12.81
N ILE A 114 -32.04 -8.30 -11.99
CA ILE A 114 -30.77 -8.27 -11.26
C ILE A 114 -30.88 -9.25 -10.08
N VAL A 115 -30.01 -10.24 -10.07
CA VAL A 115 -29.88 -11.23 -9.01
C VAL A 115 -28.54 -11.02 -8.30
N ALA A 116 -28.54 -10.95 -6.97
CA ALA A 116 -27.34 -10.77 -6.16
C ALA A 116 -26.93 -12.09 -5.50
N THR A 117 -25.63 -12.42 -5.57
CA THR A 117 -24.99 -13.52 -4.84
C THR A 117 -24.02 -12.92 -3.83
N SER A 118 -24.25 -13.15 -2.54
CA SER A 118 -23.41 -12.59 -1.47
C SER A 118 -22.13 -13.41 -1.26
N LEU A 119 -21.05 -12.72 -0.95
CA LEU A 119 -19.78 -13.32 -0.52
C LEU A 119 -19.98 -13.97 0.87
N ASP A 120 -19.67 -15.26 1.01
CA ASP A 120 -19.49 -15.86 2.31
C ASP A 120 -18.06 -15.56 2.81
N SER A 121 -17.96 -14.71 3.82
CA SER A 121 -16.67 -14.31 4.40
C SER A 121 -15.87 -15.48 5.01
N LYS A 122 -16.50 -16.63 5.26
CA LYS A 122 -15.83 -17.85 5.70
C LYS A 122 -14.96 -18.48 4.61
N ASN A 123 -15.22 -18.17 3.35
CA ASN A 123 -14.40 -18.62 2.23
C ASN A 123 -13.10 -17.81 2.07
N ALA A 124 -12.93 -16.72 2.82
CA ALA A 124 -11.69 -16.00 2.87
C ALA A 124 -10.67 -16.74 3.75
N PHE A 125 -9.49 -16.99 3.21
CA PHE A 125 -8.41 -17.67 3.92
C PHE A 125 -7.20 -16.77 4.14
N GLU A 126 -6.40 -17.14 5.11
CA GLU A 126 -5.17 -16.45 5.48
C GLU A 126 -3.96 -17.18 4.89
N GLU A 127 -3.07 -16.45 4.24
CA GLU A 127 -1.80 -16.94 3.75
C GLU A 127 -0.65 -16.18 4.42
N LYS A 128 0.30 -16.88 5.01
CA LYS A 128 1.53 -16.27 5.52
C LYS A 128 2.47 -15.99 4.34
N LYS A 129 2.78 -14.73 4.07
CA LYS A 129 3.71 -14.31 3.00
C LYS A 129 5.17 -14.27 3.49
N SER A 130 5.39 -13.76 4.71
CA SER A 130 6.69 -13.70 5.39
C SER A 130 6.49 -13.75 6.91
N ASP A 131 7.53 -13.50 7.71
CA ASP A 131 7.44 -13.61 9.17
C ASP A 131 6.36 -12.72 9.78
N HIS A 132 6.14 -11.54 9.21
CA HIS A 132 5.20 -10.55 9.73
C HIS A 132 4.10 -10.17 8.74
N TRP A 133 4.22 -10.52 7.46
CA TRP A 133 3.22 -10.19 6.46
C TRP A 133 2.30 -11.36 6.18
N TYR A 134 1.02 -11.06 6.17
CA TYR A 134 -0.07 -12.00 5.87
C TYR A 134 -0.97 -11.41 4.79
N ASN A 135 -1.58 -12.28 4.03
CA ASN A 135 -2.58 -11.95 3.02
C ASN A 135 -3.92 -12.57 3.42
N LYS A 136 -4.99 -11.79 3.42
CA LYS A 136 -6.34 -12.33 3.41
C LYS A 136 -6.80 -12.44 1.98
N LYS A 137 -7.02 -13.65 1.49
CA LYS A 137 -7.37 -13.95 0.09
C LYS A 137 -8.79 -14.45 0.00
N PHE A 138 -9.51 -14.01 -1.03
CA PHE A 138 -10.85 -14.50 -1.37
C PHE A 138 -11.16 -14.18 -2.82
N ALA A 139 -12.15 -14.91 -3.39
CA ALA A 139 -12.70 -14.61 -4.70
C ALA A 139 -14.18 -14.27 -4.57
N MET A 140 -14.66 -13.34 -5.38
CA MET A 140 -16.09 -13.02 -5.46
C MET A 140 -16.86 -14.17 -6.11
N PRO A 141 -18.00 -14.59 -5.54
CA PRO A 141 -18.78 -15.70 -6.07
C PRO A 141 -19.48 -15.32 -7.38
N ASP A 142 -19.67 -16.28 -8.27
CA ASP A 142 -20.53 -16.20 -9.47
C ASP A 142 -20.23 -15.02 -10.40
N VAL A 143 -18.95 -14.57 -10.48
CA VAL A 143 -18.53 -13.52 -11.41
C VAL A 143 -18.37 -14.09 -12.80
N LYS A 144 -18.93 -13.39 -13.79
CA LYS A 144 -18.89 -13.70 -15.21
C LYS A 144 -18.87 -12.43 -16.05
N GLU A 145 -18.71 -12.58 -17.35
CA GLU A 145 -18.83 -11.47 -18.29
C GLU A 145 -20.18 -10.74 -18.09
N GLY A 146 -20.15 -9.42 -18.00
CA GLY A 146 -21.30 -8.57 -17.72
C GLY A 146 -21.65 -8.40 -16.24
N SER A 147 -21.02 -9.12 -15.32
CA SER A 147 -21.25 -8.94 -13.87
C SER A 147 -20.84 -7.56 -13.38
N VAL A 148 -21.50 -7.13 -12.32
CA VAL A 148 -21.01 -6.07 -11.41
C VAL A 148 -20.79 -6.71 -10.06
N PHE A 149 -19.74 -6.33 -9.34
CA PHE A 149 -19.58 -6.77 -7.96
C PHE A 149 -19.04 -5.64 -7.08
N ASP A 150 -19.41 -5.68 -5.81
CA ASP A 150 -18.92 -4.75 -4.80
C ASP A 150 -18.33 -5.50 -3.60
N ILE A 151 -17.35 -4.85 -2.97
CA ILE A 151 -16.74 -5.33 -1.71
C ILE A 151 -16.57 -4.18 -0.72
N SER A 152 -16.56 -4.52 0.56
CA SER A 152 -16.05 -3.65 1.62
C SER A 152 -15.33 -4.45 2.68
N TYR A 153 -14.35 -3.79 3.31
CA TYR A 153 -13.64 -4.33 4.46
C TYR A 153 -13.07 -3.20 5.31
N THR A 154 -12.67 -3.55 6.53
CA THR A 154 -12.06 -2.62 7.49
C THR A 154 -10.73 -3.18 7.97
N ILE A 155 -9.69 -2.34 8.01
CA ILE A 155 -8.41 -2.64 8.67
C ILE A 155 -8.30 -1.75 9.90
N THR A 156 -8.05 -2.34 11.07
CA THR A 156 -7.69 -1.62 12.28
C THR A 156 -6.23 -1.90 12.59
N SER A 157 -5.42 -0.84 12.78
CA SER A 157 -3.97 -0.94 12.95
C SER A 157 -3.45 -0.04 14.06
N PRO A 158 -2.49 -0.52 14.87
CA PRO A 158 -1.76 0.30 15.84
C PRO A 158 -0.58 1.06 15.22
N TYR A 159 -0.29 0.87 13.93
CA TYR A 159 0.90 1.41 13.27
C TYR A 159 0.59 2.78 12.64
N LEU A 160 0.96 3.86 13.33
CA LEU A 160 0.61 5.23 12.92
C LEU A 160 1.72 5.96 12.16
N MET A 161 2.94 5.40 12.09
CA MET A 161 4.07 6.05 11.41
C MET A 161 3.84 6.23 9.91
N VAL A 162 3.21 5.24 9.28
CA VAL A 162 2.85 5.25 7.85
C VAL A 162 1.40 4.81 7.73
N LEU A 163 0.56 5.68 7.18
CA LEU A 163 -0.83 5.31 6.90
C LEU A 163 -0.92 4.52 5.58
N PRO A 164 -1.98 3.75 5.38
CA PRO A 164 -2.21 3.04 4.12
C PRO A 164 -2.06 3.95 2.90
N THR A 165 -1.21 3.53 1.97
CA THR A 165 -1.10 4.18 0.67
C THR A 165 -2.41 4.02 -0.09
N TRP A 166 -2.85 5.09 -0.76
CA TRP A 166 -4.02 5.05 -1.63
C TRP A 166 -3.61 5.02 -3.10
N ASP A 167 -3.96 3.95 -3.78
CA ASP A 167 -3.68 3.78 -5.21
C ASP A 167 -4.86 4.34 -6.01
N PHE A 168 -4.68 5.55 -6.58
CA PHE A 168 -5.68 6.14 -7.49
C PHE A 168 -5.71 5.47 -8.85
N GLN A 169 -4.70 4.70 -9.21
CA GLN A 169 -4.56 4.05 -10.50
C GLN A 169 -4.32 2.55 -10.33
N SER A 170 -4.86 1.74 -11.22
CA SER A 170 -4.69 0.29 -11.27
C SER A 170 -4.49 -0.19 -12.71
N ASP A 171 -4.39 -1.49 -12.91
CA ASP A 171 -4.33 -2.16 -14.22
C ASP A 171 -5.62 -2.06 -15.04
N ILE A 172 -6.74 -1.68 -14.40
CA ILE A 172 -8.01 -1.36 -15.07
C ILE A 172 -8.39 0.11 -14.83
N PRO A 173 -9.17 0.74 -15.73
CA PRO A 173 -9.60 2.13 -15.57
C PRO A 173 -10.51 2.30 -14.35
N ILE A 174 -10.44 3.48 -13.73
CA ILE A 174 -11.22 3.84 -12.54
C ILE A 174 -12.08 5.06 -12.84
N LEU A 175 -13.40 4.93 -12.74
CA LEU A 175 -14.34 6.03 -13.00
C LEU A 175 -14.31 7.08 -11.89
N TYR A 176 -14.31 6.64 -10.63
CA TYR A 176 -14.27 7.51 -9.44
C TYR A 176 -13.41 6.89 -8.34
N SER A 177 -12.47 7.65 -7.82
CA SER A 177 -11.64 7.27 -6.68
C SER A 177 -11.59 8.39 -5.66
N GLU A 178 -11.87 8.05 -4.39
CA GLU A 178 -11.88 8.99 -3.27
C GLU A 178 -11.13 8.42 -2.08
N TYR A 179 -10.27 9.22 -1.48
CA TYR A 179 -9.67 8.90 -0.21
C TYR A 179 -9.89 10.04 0.78
N LYS A 180 -10.55 9.74 1.90
CA LYS A 180 -10.80 10.68 3.00
C LYS A 180 -10.00 10.24 4.22
N VAL A 181 -9.14 11.13 4.73
CA VAL A 181 -8.29 10.88 5.90
C VAL A 181 -8.66 11.87 6.98
N THR A 182 -9.00 11.36 8.16
CA THR A 182 -9.27 12.15 9.37
C THR A 182 -8.17 11.87 10.39
N THR A 183 -7.38 12.88 10.71
CA THR A 183 -6.24 12.78 11.64
C THR A 183 -6.53 13.49 12.94
N ASN A 184 -6.20 12.83 14.06
CA ASN A 184 -6.30 13.43 15.38
C ASN A 184 -5.19 14.49 15.57
N PRO A 185 -5.43 15.62 16.27
CA PRO A 185 -4.47 16.72 16.45
C PRO A 185 -3.12 16.35 17.06
N HIS A 186 -3.02 15.20 17.73
CA HIS A 186 -1.74 14.69 18.21
C HIS A 186 -0.79 14.26 17.09
N PHE A 187 -1.29 13.98 15.88
CA PHE A 187 -0.53 13.42 14.77
C PHE A 187 -0.58 14.34 13.55
N GLU A 188 0.56 14.88 13.14
CA GLU A 188 0.68 15.65 11.90
C GLU A 188 1.30 14.79 10.82
N TYR A 189 0.63 14.73 9.66
CA TYR A 189 1.11 13.97 8.49
C TYR A 189 1.45 14.90 7.34
N ALA A 190 2.57 14.63 6.68
CA ALA A 190 2.80 15.09 5.31
C ALA A 190 2.26 14.05 4.34
N HIS A 191 1.78 14.51 3.19
CA HIS A 191 1.38 13.62 2.11
C HIS A 191 2.11 13.96 0.81
N SER A 192 2.27 12.96 -0.06
CA SER A 192 2.87 13.14 -1.39
C SER A 192 2.14 12.27 -2.41
N LEU A 193 1.94 12.83 -3.61
CA LEU A 193 1.40 12.11 -4.76
C LEU A 193 2.54 11.71 -5.70
N THR A 194 2.68 10.42 -6.00
CA THR A 194 3.60 9.90 -7.04
C THR A 194 2.83 9.64 -8.34
N GLY A 195 3.53 9.31 -9.43
CA GLY A 195 2.92 9.01 -10.73
C GLY A 195 2.33 10.21 -11.47
N GLY A 196 2.50 11.42 -10.93
CA GLY A 196 2.06 12.67 -11.57
C GLY A 196 0.53 12.86 -11.53
N GLY A 197 0.08 13.98 -12.14
CA GLY A 197 -1.33 14.36 -12.20
C GLY A 197 -1.76 15.29 -11.06
N PHE A 198 -3.04 15.62 -11.06
CA PHE A 198 -3.67 16.50 -10.09
C PHE A 198 -4.94 15.84 -9.58
N TYR A 199 -5.39 16.23 -8.40
CA TYR A 199 -6.70 15.84 -7.90
C TYR A 199 -7.79 16.61 -8.64
N ASP A 200 -8.89 15.95 -8.99
CA ASP A 200 -10.08 16.62 -9.54
C ASP A 200 -10.81 17.41 -8.44
N ASP A 201 -10.71 16.95 -7.20
CA ASP A 201 -11.18 17.68 -6.01
C ASP A 201 -10.24 17.39 -4.84
N TYR A 202 -9.86 18.44 -4.11
CA TYR A 202 -9.10 18.36 -2.87
C TYR A 202 -9.71 19.30 -1.85
N GLN A 203 -10.03 18.77 -0.68
CA GLN A 203 -10.61 19.53 0.43
C GLN A 203 -9.81 19.29 1.70
N LYS A 204 -9.59 20.37 2.45
CA LYS A 204 -9.00 20.32 3.78
C LYS A 204 -9.81 21.19 4.71
N TYR A 205 -10.27 20.61 5.82
CA TYR A 205 -11.09 21.31 6.81
C TYR A 205 -10.98 20.63 8.18
N ASP A 206 -11.36 21.36 9.22
CA ASP A 206 -11.46 20.80 10.57
C ASP A 206 -12.84 20.14 10.73
N ASP A 207 -12.88 18.96 11.35
CA ASP A 207 -14.13 18.26 11.67
C ASP A 207 -14.81 19.00 12.85
N ASN A 208 -16.11 19.18 12.78
CA ASN A 208 -16.91 19.78 13.87
C ASN A 208 -17.29 18.76 14.97
N GLY A 209 -16.62 17.60 15.01
CA GLY A 209 -16.88 16.52 15.96
C GLY A 209 -16.24 16.72 17.32
N GLU A 210 -15.58 15.69 17.82
CA GLU A 210 -14.93 15.69 19.15
C GLU A 210 -13.78 16.71 19.21
N VAL A 211 -13.60 17.28 20.44
CA VAL A 211 -12.53 18.23 20.71
C VAL A 211 -11.42 17.53 21.49
N THR A 212 -10.21 17.58 20.95
CA THR A 212 -8.99 17.11 21.62
C THR A 212 -8.26 18.30 22.28
N TYR A 213 -7.89 18.18 23.55
CA TYR A 213 -7.16 19.23 24.28
C TYR A 213 -5.66 18.92 24.31
N ILE A 214 -4.84 19.86 23.80
CA ILE A 214 -3.38 19.81 23.88
C ILE A 214 -2.93 21.07 24.62
N ASN A 215 -2.30 20.93 25.77
CA ASN A 215 -1.90 22.02 26.67
C ASN A 215 -3.08 22.99 26.97
N LEU A 216 -4.26 22.41 27.26
CA LEU A 216 -5.52 23.12 27.54
C LEU A 216 -6.10 23.90 26.34
N ILE A 217 -5.50 23.83 25.18
CA ILE A 217 -6.01 24.44 23.95
C ILE A 217 -6.88 23.40 23.22
N PRO A 218 -8.12 23.75 22.82
CA PRO A 218 -9.00 22.85 22.08
C PRO A 218 -8.59 22.78 20.61
N TYR A 219 -8.58 21.58 20.07
CA TYR A 219 -8.36 21.26 18.65
C TYR A 219 -9.43 20.31 18.13
N HIS A 220 -9.76 20.45 16.87
CA HIS A 220 -10.59 19.50 16.13
C HIS A 220 -9.72 18.58 15.29
N ASP A 221 -10.28 17.43 14.92
CA ASP A 221 -9.64 16.53 13.96
C ASP A 221 -9.53 17.20 12.58
N ALA A 222 -8.40 17.03 11.93
CA ALA A 222 -8.20 17.54 10.57
C ALA A 222 -8.68 16.51 9.55
N VAL A 223 -9.47 16.97 8.58
CA VAL A 223 -9.99 16.14 7.49
C VAL A 223 -9.34 16.56 6.18
N GLU A 224 -8.78 15.61 5.46
CA GLU A 224 -8.32 15.79 4.09
C GLU A 224 -9.03 14.80 3.17
N LYS A 225 -9.60 15.30 2.07
CA LYS A 225 -10.32 14.51 1.09
C LYS A 225 -9.69 14.71 -0.29
N PHE A 226 -9.36 13.61 -0.94
CA PHE A 226 -8.71 13.57 -2.24
C PHE A 226 -9.60 12.80 -3.22
N VAL A 227 -9.86 13.36 -4.39
CA VAL A 227 -10.70 12.76 -5.43
C VAL A 227 -10.00 12.80 -6.77
N MET A 228 -10.05 11.68 -7.49
CA MET A 228 -9.70 11.59 -8.91
C MET A 228 -10.81 10.88 -9.68
N LYS A 229 -11.02 11.29 -10.93
CA LYS A 229 -12.08 10.76 -11.82
C LYS A 229 -11.49 10.36 -13.18
N ASN A 230 -12.16 9.42 -13.86
CA ASN A 230 -11.80 8.99 -15.22
C ASN A 230 -10.31 8.64 -15.36
N ILE A 231 -9.78 7.87 -14.41
CA ILE A 231 -8.37 7.53 -14.34
C ILE A 231 -8.12 6.38 -15.32
N PRO A 232 -7.21 6.55 -16.31
CA PRO A 232 -6.90 5.50 -17.25
C PRO A 232 -6.20 4.33 -16.56
N ALA A 233 -6.35 3.13 -17.12
CA ALA A 233 -5.58 1.96 -16.68
C ALA A 233 -4.08 2.24 -16.79
N PHE A 234 -3.31 1.81 -15.81
CA PHE A 234 -1.87 1.73 -15.93
C PHE A 234 -1.53 0.48 -16.73
N ARG A 235 -0.83 0.66 -17.84
CA ARG A 235 -0.35 -0.44 -18.66
C ARG A 235 1.15 -0.52 -18.54
N ASP A 236 1.64 -1.69 -18.13
CA ASP A 236 3.08 -1.94 -18.01
C ASP A 236 3.76 -1.76 -19.36
N GLU A 237 4.85 -1.00 -19.36
CA GLU A 237 5.74 -0.85 -20.49
C GLU A 237 6.99 -1.72 -20.30
N SER A 238 7.57 -2.18 -21.39
CA SER A 238 8.84 -2.90 -21.32
C SER A 238 9.94 -2.02 -20.73
N TYR A 239 10.77 -2.59 -19.84
CA TYR A 239 11.93 -1.95 -19.23
C TYR A 239 11.64 -0.92 -18.12
N ILE A 240 10.43 -0.85 -17.56
CA ILE A 240 10.21 -0.09 -16.33
C ILE A 240 10.71 -0.88 -15.11
N THR A 241 11.17 -0.19 -14.07
CA THR A 241 11.72 -0.81 -12.85
C THR A 241 10.63 -1.42 -11.99
N SER A 242 9.57 -0.67 -11.75
CA SER A 242 8.38 -1.10 -11.00
C SER A 242 7.20 -0.23 -11.42
N SER A 243 6.06 -0.84 -11.75
CA SER A 243 4.80 -0.12 -12.04
C SER A 243 4.40 0.81 -10.90
N LYS A 244 4.66 0.41 -9.66
CA LYS A 244 4.35 1.19 -8.45
C LYS A 244 5.02 2.56 -8.38
N ASP A 245 6.17 2.74 -9.04
CA ASP A 245 6.90 4.02 -9.06
C ASP A 245 6.26 5.03 -10.01
N TYR A 246 5.45 4.55 -10.96
CA TYR A 246 4.83 5.36 -12.02
C TYR A 246 3.32 5.53 -11.84
N MET A 247 2.68 4.66 -11.08
CA MET A 247 1.25 4.75 -10.77
C MET A 247 0.93 5.96 -9.88
N ARG A 248 -0.28 6.51 -10.04
CA ARG A 248 -0.78 7.59 -9.18
C ARG A 248 -1.10 7.05 -7.80
N ARG A 249 -0.26 7.41 -6.82
CA ARG A 249 -0.34 6.90 -5.46
C ARG A 249 -0.15 8.01 -4.45
N LEU A 250 -1.01 8.04 -3.45
CA LEU A 250 -0.97 8.99 -2.36
C LEU A 250 -0.36 8.32 -1.12
N HIS A 251 0.73 8.90 -0.63
CA HIS A 251 1.48 8.42 0.53
C HIS A 251 1.33 9.39 1.68
N PHE A 252 1.24 8.86 2.90
CA PHE A 252 1.24 9.64 4.14
C PHE A 252 2.40 9.23 5.01
N GLN A 253 3.10 10.21 5.56
CA GLN A 253 4.20 10.04 6.51
C GLN A 253 3.94 10.88 7.75
N LEU A 254 3.97 10.27 8.93
CA LEU A 254 3.91 11.00 10.19
C LEU A 254 5.13 11.89 10.32
N THR A 255 4.91 13.20 10.49
CA THR A 255 5.97 14.20 10.60
C THR A 255 6.19 14.67 12.01
N THR A 256 5.13 14.75 12.79
CA THR A 256 5.17 15.27 14.15
C THR A 256 4.17 14.55 15.05
N TYR A 257 4.61 14.25 16.26
CA TYR A 257 3.74 13.83 17.35
C TYR A 257 3.67 14.90 18.42
N LYS A 258 2.47 15.27 18.84
CA LYS A 258 2.22 16.23 19.93
C LYS A 258 1.68 15.50 21.15
N GLN A 259 2.35 15.62 22.29
CA GLN A 259 1.86 15.09 23.54
C GLN A 259 0.75 16.00 24.13
N SER A 260 -0.05 15.47 25.05
CA SER A 260 -1.14 16.25 25.70
C SER A 260 -0.66 17.45 26.51
N ASN A 261 0.59 17.45 26.96
CA ASN A 261 1.24 18.61 27.64
C ASN A 261 1.75 19.68 26.67
N GLY A 262 1.58 19.49 25.33
CA GLY A 262 2.04 20.39 24.29
C GLY A 262 3.48 20.14 23.82
N PHE A 263 4.20 19.17 24.39
CA PHE A 263 5.53 18.80 23.88
C PHE A 263 5.39 18.26 22.45
N ARG A 264 6.24 18.78 21.55
CA ARG A 264 6.27 18.44 20.14
C ARG A 264 7.52 17.61 19.83
N GLU A 265 7.33 16.49 19.22
CA GLU A 265 8.39 15.62 18.71
C GLU A 265 8.32 15.58 17.18
N ASP A 266 9.33 16.17 16.52
CA ASP A 266 9.46 16.15 15.07
C ASP A 266 10.17 14.85 14.65
N LEU A 267 9.44 14.01 13.93
CA LEU A 267 9.87 12.66 13.48
C LEU A 267 10.55 12.70 12.12
N VAL A 268 10.27 13.74 11.31
CA VAL A 268 10.95 13.94 10.03
C VAL A 268 12.33 14.56 10.26
N SER A 269 13.32 13.88 9.73
CA SER A 269 14.73 14.19 9.91
C SER A 269 15.38 14.58 8.58
N THR A 270 16.55 15.23 8.65
CA THR A 270 17.39 15.39 7.45
C THR A 270 17.95 14.04 7.01
N TRP A 271 18.27 13.91 5.72
CA TRP A 271 18.92 12.70 5.19
C TRP A 271 20.19 12.32 5.98
N SER A 272 20.98 13.32 6.38
CA SER A 272 22.19 13.08 7.17
C SER A 272 21.89 12.48 8.53
N LYS A 273 20.87 12.97 9.22
CA LYS A 273 20.46 12.46 10.52
C LYS A 273 19.86 11.06 10.39
N LEU A 274 18.99 10.83 9.39
CA LEU A 274 18.44 9.50 9.11
C LEU A 274 19.54 8.48 8.80
N CYS A 275 20.53 8.83 7.97
CA CYS A 275 21.65 7.97 7.68
C CYS A 275 22.46 7.64 8.96
N GLN A 276 22.67 8.63 9.83
CA GLN A 276 23.36 8.42 11.09
C GLN A 276 22.56 7.49 12.02
N GLU A 277 21.27 7.70 12.17
CA GLU A 277 20.37 6.84 12.97
C GLU A 277 20.39 5.39 12.48
N LEU A 278 20.36 5.18 11.14
CA LEU A 278 20.48 3.85 10.55
C LEU A 278 21.85 3.22 10.85
N LEU A 279 22.94 3.98 10.72
CA LEU A 279 24.27 3.50 10.98
C LEU A 279 24.53 3.20 12.47
N ASP A 280 23.82 3.86 13.37
CA ASP A 280 23.89 3.65 14.82
C ASP A 280 22.95 2.52 15.29
N SER A 281 21.94 2.16 14.48
CA SER A 281 21.02 1.07 14.79
C SER A 281 21.71 -0.30 14.76
N ASP A 282 21.45 -1.13 15.78
CA ASP A 282 21.97 -2.51 15.85
C ASP A 282 21.50 -3.38 14.69
N SER A 283 20.25 -3.17 14.24
CA SER A 283 19.63 -3.94 13.15
C SER A 283 20.00 -3.45 11.74
N PHE A 284 20.82 -2.41 11.62
CA PHE A 284 21.35 -1.94 10.33
C PHE A 284 22.87 -1.79 10.39
N GLY A 285 23.40 -0.69 10.94
CA GLY A 285 24.84 -0.47 11.01
C GLY A 285 25.57 -1.45 11.93
N GLY A 286 24.97 -1.85 13.06
CA GLY A 286 25.47 -2.87 13.95
C GLY A 286 25.57 -4.24 13.28
N TYR A 287 24.51 -4.66 12.57
CA TYR A 287 24.49 -5.89 11.80
C TYR A 287 25.57 -5.88 10.69
N MET A 288 25.67 -4.78 9.93
CA MET A 288 26.69 -4.61 8.90
C MET A 288 28.12 -4.69 9.47
N LYS A 289 28.39 -4.04 10.62
CA LYS A 289 29.70 -4.11 11.32
C LYS A 289 30.01 -5.54 11.78
N SER A 290 29.00 -6.29 12.25
CA SER A 290 29.15 -7.70 12.60
C SER A 290 29.50 -8.53 11.37
N CYS A 291 28.83 -8.33 10.25
CA CYS A 291 29.15 -8.99 8.98
C CYS A 291 30.57 -8.66 8.50
N GLN A 292 31.02 -7.40 8.64
CA GLN A 292 32.38 -6.99 8.29
C GLN A 292 33.43 -7.68 9.17
N ARG A 293 33.16 -7.79 10.48
CA ARG A 293 34.08 -8.43 11.43
C ARG A 293 34.18 -9.92 11.18
N ASP A 294 33.04 -10.60 11.14
CA ASP A 294 32.96 -12.06 11.08
C ASP A 294 33.25 -12.58 9.65
N GLY A 295 33.06 -11.72 8.65
CA GLY A 295 33.40 -12.00 7.24
C GLY A 295 34.84 -11.96 6.88
N LYS A 296 35.73 -11.44 7.76
CA LYS A 296 37.20 -11.29 7.46
C LYS A 296 37.84 -12.60 7.05
N ASP A 297 37.64 -13.67 7.81
CA ASP A 297 38.24 -14.96 7.54
C ASP A 297 37.75 -15.56 6.23
N ILE A 298 36.42 -15.44 5.96
CA ILE A 298 35.82 -15.91 4.71
C ILE A 298 36.42 -15.13 3.52
N VAL A 299 36.46 -13.80 3.62
CA VAL A 299 37.02 -12.94 2.58
C VAL A 299 38.48 -13.22 2.35
N GLN A 300 39.27 -13.45 3.40
CA GLN A 300 40.67 -13.81 3.29
C GLN A 300 40.82 -15.12 2.50
N ILE A 301 40.07 -16.16 2.82
CA ILE A 301 40.12 -17.45 2.10
C ILE A 301 39.73 -17.24 0.62
N LEU A 302 38.68 -16.49 0.34
CA LEU A 302 38.18 -16.22 -1.02
C LEU A 302 39.22 -15.42 -1.85
N THR A 303 40.02 -14.58 -1.21
CA THR A 303 40.92 -13.67 -1.89
C THR A 303 42.36 -14.21 -1.98
N LEU A 304 42.76 -15.15 -1.13
CA LEU A 304 44.11 -15.79 -1.15
C LEU A 304 44.41 -16.45 -2.50
N MET A 305 43.42 -17.02 -3.18
CA MET A 305 43.58 -17.71 -4.47
C MET A 305 43.19 -16.84 -5.67
N SER A 306 43.08 -15.51 -5.52
CA SER A 306 42.64 -14.66 -6.58
C SER A 306 43.78 -13.96 -7.28
N ASP A 307 43.65 -13.82 -8.60
CA ASP A 307 44.31 -12.75 -9.34
C ASP A 307 44.07 -11.44 -8.59
N SER A 308 45.09 -10.59 -8.44
CA SER A 308 45.09 -9.40 -7.57
C SER A 308 44.11 -8.30 -8.00
N SER A 309 43.31 -8.50 -9.07
CA SER A 309 42.37 -7.49 -9.56
C SER A 309 41.15 -7.30 -8.63
N THR A 310 40.83 -6.06 -8.37
CA THR A 310 39.64 -5.64 -7.58
C THR A 310 38.35 -6.31 -8.05
N LEU A 311 38.15 -6.40 -9.38
CA LEU A 311 37.01 -7.06 -9.98
C LEU A 311 36.93 -8.55 -9.70
N SER A 312 38.08 -9.26 -9.73
CA SER A 312 38.15 -10.68 -9.42
C SER A 312 37.75 -10.96 -7.98
N LYS A 313 38.24 -10.15 -7.02
CA LYS A 313 37.83 -10.23 -5.62
C LYS A 313 36.33 -10.01 -5.43
N ALA A 314 35.78 -8.96 -6.06
CA ALA A 314 34.35 -8.66 -5.97
C ALA A 314 33.49 -9.82 -6.50
N LYS A 315 33.81 -10.37 -7.68
CA LYS A 315 33.09 -11.50 -8.27
C LYS A 315 33.12 -12.75 -7.38
N LYS A 316 34.19 -13.00 -6.64
CA LYS A 316 34.27 -14.15 -5.72
C LYS A 316 33.39 -13.97 -4.50
N ILE A 317 33.37 -12.78 -3.91
CA ILE A 317 32.47 -12.45 -2.78
C ILE A 317 31.02 -12.58 -3.22
N ASP A 318 30.62 -11.99 -4.35
CA ASP A 318 29.27 -12.08 -4.90
C ASP A 318 28.86 -13.53 -5.14
N ARG A 319 29.72 -14.32 -5.79
CA ARG A 319 29.45 -15.74 -6.05
C ARG A 319 29.30 -16.52 -4.74
N TYR A 320 30.16 -16.29 -3.76
CA TYR A 320 30.07 -16.94 -2.46
C TYR A 320 28.73 -16.67 -1.79
N LEU A 321 28.31 -15.40 -1.73
CA LEU A 321 27.04 -15.02 -1.14
C LEU A 321 25.86 -15.69 -1.86
N LYS A 322 25.80 -15.60 -3.18
CA LYS A 322 24.75 -16.21 -3.99
C LYS A 322 24.70 -17.74 -3.93
N SER A 323 25.84 -18.39 -3.69
CA SER A 323 25.90 -19.85 -3.60
C SER A 323 25.59 -20.38 -2.20
N ASN A 324 25.68 -19.55 -1.16
CA ASN A 324 25.53 -19.99 0.22
C ASN A 324 24.28 -19.46 0.91
N TYR A 325 23.64 -18.43 0.36
CA TYR A 325 22.46 -17.79 0.95
C TYR A 325 21.36 -17.61 -0.06
N SER A 326 20.12 -17.77 0.39
CA SER A 326 18.90 -17.54 -0.39
C SER A 326 18.06 -16.43 0.21
N TYR A 327 17.33 -15.70 -0.66
CA TYR A 327 16.36 -14.71 -0.24
C TYR A 327 15.08 -15.42 0.23
N ASN A 328 14.55 -15.03 1.38
CA ASN A 328 13.38 -15.65 2.01
C ASN A 328 12.03 -14.98 1.67
N GLY A 329 12.03 -13.95 0.80
CA GLY A 329 10.83 -13.20 0.43
C GLY A 329 10.51 -12.02 1.34
N ASP A 330 11.28 -11.76 2.40
CA ASP A 330 11.10 -10.62 3.30
C ASP A 330 11.84 -9.39 2.77
N GLU A 331 11.08 -8.33 2.41
CA GLU A 331 11.59 -7.06 1.86
C GLU A 331 11.97 -6.04 2.95
N SER A 332 12.03 -6.43 4.23
CA SER A 332 12.43 -5.55 5.33
C SER A 332 13.74 -4.83 5.03
N TYR A 333 13.84 -3.56 5.42
CA TYR A 333 15.08 -2.76 5.32
C TYR A 333 15.94 -2.83 6.58
N MET A 334 15.47 -3.50 7.64
CA MET A 334 16.19 -3.79 8.87
C MET A 334 16.48 -5.28 9.01
N ALA A 335 17.59 -5.65 9.62
CA ALA A 335 17.92 -7.04 9.91
C ALA A 335 17.17 -7.53 11.15
N GLY A 336 16.11 -8.32 10.95
CA GLY A 336 15.27 -8.89 12.01
C GLY A 336 15.94 -10.08 12.75
N LYS A 337 17.01 -10.69 12.18
CA LYS A 337 17.78 -11.79 12.76
C LYS A 337 19.25 -11.45 12.83
N THR A 338 19.96 -12.09 13.74
CA THR A 338 21.43 -11.96 13.86
C THR A 338 22.16 -12.63 12.71
N LEU A 339 23.39 -12.22 12.45
CA LEU A 339 24.25 -12.87 11.45
C LEU A 339 24.41 -14.37 11.71
N LYS A 340 24.48 -14.78 12.97
CA LYS A 340 24.59 -16.20 13.35
C LYS A 340 23.38 -17.00 12.91
N GLU A 341 22.17 -16.50 13.13
CA GLU A 341 20.92 -17.15 12.71
C GLU A 341 20.83 -17.25 11.19
N VAL A 342 21.09 -16.16 10.47
CA VAL A 342 21.11 -16.15 9.00
C VAL A 342 22.17 -17.12 8.45
N SER A 343 23.33 -17.21 9.09
CA SER A 343 24.39 -18.12 8.67
C SER A 343 24.04 -19.59 8.90
N LEU A 344 23.25 -19.91 9.93
CA LEU A 344 22.74 -21.27 10.19
C LEU A 344 21.62 -21.64 9.23
N GLU A 345 20.66 -20.76 9.02
CA GLU A 345 19.50 -20.97 8.16
C GLU A 345 19.85 -20.93 6.66
N LYS A 346 20.98 -20.31 6.29
CA LYS A 346 21.37 -20.07 4.89
C LYS A 346 20.33 -19.30 4.10
N SER A 347 19.51 -18.51 4.80
CA SER A 347 18.41 -17.74 4.25
C SER A 347 18.24 -16.44 5.02
N GLY A 348 17.90 -15.33 4.33
CA GLY A 348 17.73 -14.03 4.96
C GLY A 348 16.84 -13.07 4.17
N SER A 349 16.42 -11.99 4.86
CA SER A 349 15.69 -10.88 4.25
C SER A 349 16.56 -10.07 3.28
N ALA A 350 15.94 -9.18 2.52
CA ALA A 350 16.65 -8.25 1.64
C ALA A 350 17.72 -7.44 2.42
N ALA A 351 17.38 -6.89 3.60
CA ALA A 351 18.34 -6.15 4.43
C ALA A 351 19.50 -7.04 4.88
N GLN A 352 19.20 -8.23 5.40
CA GLN A 352 20.21 -9.12 5.94
C GLN A 352 21.25 -9.50 4.89
N LEU A 353 20.80 -9.88 3.69
CA LEU A 353 21.70 -10.29 2.61
C LEU A 353 22.48 -9.12 2.01
N ASN A 354 21.85 -7.95 1.83
CA ASN A 354 22.52 -6.77 1.30
C ASN A 354 23.54 -6.19 2.30
N LEU A 355 23.17 -6.06 3.58
CA LEU A 355 24.09 -5.57 4.62
C LEU A 355 25.25 -6.55 4.84
N MET A 356 25.01 -7.87 4.71
CA MET A 356 26.06 -8.89 4.71
C MET A 356 27.02 -8.69 3.54
N ALA A 357 26.50 -8.44 2.34
CA ALA A 357 27.32 -8.16 1.17
C ALA A 357 28.19 -6.92 1.38
N VAL A 358 27.62 -5.81 1.84
CA VAL A 358 28.37 -4.58 2.17
C VAL A 358 29.45 -4.87 3.22
N GLY A 359 29.14 -5.60 4.30
CA GLY A 359 30.09 -5.98 5.32
C GLY A 359 31.26 -6.79 4.75
N TYR A 360 31.01 -7.76 3.89
CA TYR A 360 32.05 -8.58 3.26
C TYR A 360 32.88 -7.77 2.27
N PHE A 361 32.28 -6.90 1.47
CA PHE A 361 33.05 -5.99 0.60
C PHE A 361 33.94 -5.05 1.42
N ARG A 362 33.45 -4.48 2.53
CA ARG A 362 34.27 -3.67 3.44
C ARG A 362 35.39 -4.47 4.08
N ALA A 363 35.14 -5.73 4.46
CA ALA A 363 36.20 -6.62 4.98
C ALA A 363 37.28 -6.89 3.94
N ALA A 364 36.95 -6.87 2.65
CA ALA A 364 37.90 -6.99 1.54
C ALA A 364 38.62 -5.68 1.16
N GLY A 365 38.34 -4.57 1.86
CA GLY A 365 38.94 -3.27 1.61
C GLY A 365 38.21 -2.41 0.56
N PHE A 366 37.03 -2.77 0.14
CA PHE A 366 36.22 -1.92 -0.76
C PHE A 366 35.58 -0.75 0.02
N GLN A 367 35.43 0.36 -0.64
CA GLN A 367 34.57 1.47 -0.20
C GLN A 367 33.12 1.14 -0.61
N ALA A 368 32.35 0.53 0.29
CA ALA A 368 30.97 0.08 0.04
C ALA A 368 30.04 0.63 1.12
#